data_48193a48aeeaa43c7ff7ef80903749bf
#
_entry.id   48193a48aeeaa43c7ff7ef80903749bf
#
_cell.length_a   1.000
_cell.length_b   1.000
_cell.length_c   1.000
_cell.angle_alpha   90.00
_cell.angle_beta   90.00
_cell.angle_gamma   90.00
#
_symmetry.space_group_name_H-M   'P 1'
#
loop_
_entity.id
_entity.type
_entity.pdbx_description
1 polymer ?
#
loop_
_entity_poly.entity_id
_entity_poly.type
_entity_poly.pdbx_seq_one_letter_code
_entity_poly.pdbx_strand_id
1 'polypeptide(L)'
;MDTPLSRGMTLSVEFQMAENDDVPFNKNFPLKPGIVEEVVPGVRRVLCDNPSPFTFTGTLSYIVGRGKVAIIDPGPDSEAHAKALLDAISGETVTHILVTHTHRDHSPNTGRIKQATGAPVYAEGPHRASRPRFESEKHNPESGADRDFRPDIQIKHGEVIEGTGWKLEAVATPGHTANHLAFAWPERKINFVGDHVMGWSTSIVAPPDGSMIDYMASLDRLAAREEDLYFSGHGPEISEGPRYVRFLIRHRQAREASILHRLSKGAADIPSMVRAIYIGIDPRLMNAAGYSVLAHLEDLVGRGVVATDGDPVIGGTYRLT
;
A
#
# COMPACT_ATOMS: atom_id res chain seq x y z
N MET A 1 15.03 44.59 -50.21
CA MET A 1 14.72 44.77 -48.77
C MET A 1 14.05 43.48 -48.34
N ASP A 2 14.86 42.54 -47.84
CA ASP A 2 14.45 41.20 -47.51
C ASP A 2 14.09 41.12 -46.02
N THR A 3 12.90 40.61 -45.75
CA THR A 3 12.43 40.33 -44.40
C THR A 3 12.79 38.87 -44.06
N PRO A 4 13.46 38.56 -42.97
CA PRO A 4 13.81 37.18 -42.65
C PRO A 4 12.65 36.45 -42.00
N LEU A 5 12.46 35.22 -42.46
CA LEU A 5 11.57 34.19 -41.98
C LEU A 5 11.84 33.85 -40.50
N SER A 6 10.78 33.76 -39.72
CA SER A 6 10.79 33.27 -38.36
C SER A 6 11.14 31.76 -38.31
N ARG A 7 12.24 31.43 -37.64
CA ARG A 7 12.59 30.06 -37.27
C ARG A 7 11.64 29.59 -36.17
N GLY A 8 10.81 28.62 -36.49
CA GLY A 8 10.08 27.82 -35.50
C GLY A 8 11.06 27.05 -34.63
N MET A 9 11.06 27.35 -33.34
CA MET A 9 11.80 26.60 -32.33
C MET A 9 10.97 25.37 -31.97
N THR A 10 11.29 24.24 -32.57
CA THR A 10 10.81 22.94 -32.16
C THR A 10 11.53 22.58 -30.86
N LEU A 11 10.86 22.72 -29.72
CA LEU A 11 11.33 22.18 -28.45
C LEU A 11 11.10 20.66 -28.46
N SER A 12 12.09 19.91 -28.92
CA SER A 12 12.21 18.51 -28.63
C SER A 12 12.70 18.39 -27.18
N VAL A 13 11.77 18.23 -26.23
CA VAL A 13 12.09 17.78 -24.89
C VAL A 13 12.42 16.30 -25.00
N GLU A 14 13.66 15.97 -25.19
CA GLU A 14 14.18 14.61 -24.92
C GLU A 14 14.03 14.37 -23.42
N PHE A 15 13.07 13.56 -23.06
CA PHE A 15 12.88 13.07 -21.70
C PHE A 15 13.97 12.01 -21.44
N GLN A 16 15.17 12.48 -21.14
CA GLN A 16 16.23 11.65 -20.59
C GLN A 16 15.81 11.33 -19.15
N MET A 17 15.27 10.12 -18.94
CA MET A 17 15.11 9.56 -17.59
C MET A 17 16.53 9.52 -16.97
N ALA A 18 16.72 10.31 -15.93
CA ALA A 18 17.96 10.26 -15.16
C ALA A 18 18.09 8.85 -14.55
N GLU A 19 19.22 8.18 -14.77
CA GLU A 19 19.53 6.82 -14.32
C GLU A 19 19.47 6.62 -12.77
N ASN A 20 19.01 7.60 -12.00
CA ASN A 20 19.00 7.61 -10.53
C ASN A 20 17.60 7.74 -9.89
N ASP A 21 16.50 7.59 -10.62
CA ASP A 21 15.14 7.75 -10.09
C ASP A 21 14.42 6.41 -9.79
N ASP A 22 15.09 5.29 -9.90
CA ASP A 22 14.52 4.00 -9.56
C ASP A 22 14.34 3.85 -8.04
N VAL A 23 13.17 3.35 -7.64
CA VAL A 23 12.90 3.01 -6.24
C VAL A 23 13.92 1.94 -5.81
N PRO A 24 14.67 2.13 -4.70
CA PRO A 24 15.71 1.19 -4.27
C PRO A 24 15.08 -0.05 -3.61
N PHE A 25 14.42 -0.90 -4.41
CA PHE A 25 13.81 -2.12 -3.91
C PHE A 25 14.83 -3.10 -3.36
N ASN A 26 14.56 -3.60 -2.15
CA ASN A 26 15.31 -4.69 -1.55
C ASN A 26 14.49 -6.00 -1.65
N LYS A 27 15.01 -6.97 -2.38
CA LYS A 27 14.40 -8.31 -2.53
C LYS A 27 15.13 -9.39 -1.74
N ASN A 28 16.06 -9.02 -0.88
CA ASN A 28 16.74 -9.95 0.01
C ASN A 28 15.98 -10.01 1.35
N PHE A 29 15.23 -11.10 1.55
CA PHE A 29 14.46 -11.32 2.78
C PHE A 29 14.50 -12.80 3.19
N PRO A 30 15.48 -13.19 4.02
CA PRO A 30 15.74 -14.60 4.33
C PRO A 30 14.86 -15.16 5.47
N LEU A 31 13.97 -14.36 6.07
CA LEU A 31 13.11 -14.82 7.16
C LEU A 31 12.24 -15.99 6.70
N LYS A 32 12.18 -17.03 7.50
CA LYS A 32 11.36 -18.22 7.21
C LYS A 32 10.01 -18.13 7.92
N PRO A 33 8.94 -18.69 7.32
CA PRO A 33 7.62 -18.72 7.95
C PRO A 33 7.64 -19.35 9.36
N GLY A 34 6.86 -18.78 10.27
CA GLY A 34 6.72 -19.22 11.64
C GLY A 34 7.89 -18.91 12.57
N ILE A 35 9.00 -18.37 12.05
CA ILE A 35 10.13 -17.97 12.87
C ILE A 35 9.89 -16.56 13.43
N VAL A 36 10.15 -16.43 14.73
CA VAL A 36 10.10 -15.14 15.44
C VAL A 36 11.45 -14.46 15.32
N GLU A 37 11.47 -13.24 14.83
CA GLU A 37 12.67 -12.41 14.78
C GLU A 37 12.45 -11.10 15.54
N GLU A 38 13.36 -10.76 16.45
CA GLU A 38 13.37 -9.44 17.06
C GLU A 38 14.16 -8.48 16.16
N VAL A 39 13.46 -7.56 15.52
CA VAL A 39 14.05 -6.62 14.53
C VAL A 39 14.67 -5.40 15.18
N VAL A 40 14.09 -4.94 16.28
CA VAL A 40 14.65 -3.94 17.20
C VAL A 40 14.16 -4.27 18.61
N PRO A 41 14.84 -3.84 19.69
CA PRO A 41 14.40 -4.15 21.04
C PRO A 41 12.91 -3.83 21.28
N GLY A 42 12.11 -4.82 21.63
CA GLY A 42 10.67 -4.69 21.86
C GLY A 42 9.79 -4.71 20.62
N VAL A 43 10.34 -4.98 19.42
CA VAL A 43 9.56 -5.24 18.21
C VAL A 43 10.00 -6.59 17.63
N ARG A 44 9.08 -7.53 17.57
CA ARG A 44 9.25 -8.85 16.95
C ARG A 44 8.37 -8.96 15.72
N ARG A 45 8.80 -9.75 14.75
CA ARG A 45 7.98 -10.08 13.57
C ARG A 45 7.89 -11.59 13.38
N VAL A 46 6.78 -12.02 12.79
CA VAL A 46 6.53 -13.41 12.41
C VAL A 46 6.01 -13.42 10.99
N LEU A 47 6.66 -14.21 10.12
CA LEU A 47 6.25 -14.36 8.72
C LEU A 47 5.20 -15.47 8.59
N CYS A 48 4.11 -15.17 7.90
CA CYS A 48 3.13 -16.18 7.47
C CYS A 48 3.61 -16.90 6.22
N ASP A 49 3.30 -18.19 6.08
CA ASP A 49 3.58 -19.00 4.88
C ASP A 49 2.47 -18.83 3.84
N ASN A 50 2.42 -17.65 3.21
CA ASN A 50 1.48 -17.33 2.14
C ASN A 50 2.17 -16.59 0.97
N PRO A 51 3.28 -17.13 0.41
CA PRO A 51 4.02 -16.45 -0.65
C PRO A 51 3.20 -16.33 -1.93
N SER A 52 3.25 -15.16 -2.55
CA SER A 52 2.58 -14.88 -3.83
C SER A 52 3.23 -13.69 -4.55
N PRO A 53 2.84 -13.39 -5.80
CA PRO A 53 3.27 -12.15 -6.47
C PRO A 53 2.82 -10.88 -5.76
N PHE A 54 1.89 -10.95 -4.81
CA PHE A 54 1.35 -9.82 -4.05
C PHE A 54 1.93 -9.72 -2.64
N THR A 55 2.24 -10.86 -2.03
CA THR A 55 2.72 -10.95 -0.66
C THR A 55 4.23 -11.23 -0.55
N PHE A 56 4.94 -11.31 -1.68
CA PHE A 56 6.37 -11.66 -1.74
C PHE A 56 6.63 -13.03 -1.10
N THR A 57 7.38 -13.05 0.02
CA THR A 57 7.66 -14.28 0.78
C THR A 57 6.57 -14.64 1.79
N GLY A 58 5.60 -13.74 1.99
CA GLY A 58 4.48 -13.88 2.92
C GLY A 58 4.13 -12.57 3.64
N THR A 59 3.08 -12.61 4.45
CA THR A 59 2.63 -11.49 5.26
C THR A 59 3.33 -11.47 6.60
N LEU A 60 3.68 -10.29 7.09
CA LEU A 60 4.33 -10.05 8.37
C LEU A 60 3.33 -9.57 9.41
N SER A 61 3.29 -10.27 10.52
CA SER A 61 2.66 -9.80 11.75
C SER A 61 3.73 -9.26 12.69
N TYR A 62 3.43 -8.18 13.41
CA TYR A 62 4.36 -7.58 14.37
C TYR A 62 3.84 -7.70 15.78
N ILE A 63 4.76 -7.93 16.74
CA ILE A 63 4.49 -7.95 18.17
C ILE A 63 5.26 -6.79 18.79
N VAL A 64 4.55 -5.85 19.40
CA VAL A 64 5.10 -4.60 19.97
C VAL A 64 5.00 -4.63 21.48
N GLY A 65 6.11 -4.37 22.15
CA GLY A 65 6.22 -4.39 23.60
C GLY A 65 6.79 -5.67 24.17
N ARG A 66 6.77 -5.79 25.50
CA ARG A 66 7.17 -6.97 26.27
C ARG A 66 6.27 -7.13 27.50
N GLY A 67 5.95 -8.36 27.84
CA GLY A 67 5.07 -8.68 28.97
C GLY A 67 3.60 -8.33 28.69
N LYS A 68 3.31 -7.07 28.39
CA LYS A 68 2.02 -6.60 27.84
C LYS A 68 2.25 -6.07 26.43
N VAL A 69 1.73 -6.77 25.44
CA VAL A 69 2.06 -6.56 24.03
C VAL A 69 0.85 -6.18 23.19
N ALA A 70 1.10 -5.52 22.07
CA ALA A 70 0.17 -5.42 20.95
C ALA A 70 0.59 -6.37 19.83
N ILE A 71 -0.38 -6.88 19.06
CA ILE A 71 -0.17 -7.59 17.80
C ILE A 71 -0.70 -6.70 16.67
N ILE A 72 0.12 -6.42 15.66
CA ILE A 72 -0.27 -5.69 14.45
C ILE A 72 -0.40 -6.69 13.31
N ASP A 73 -1.53 -6.65 12.59
CA ASP A 73 -1.89 -7.51 11.47
C ASP A 73 -1.72 -9.00 11.77
N PRO A 74 -2.69 -9.65 12.42
CA PRO A 74 -2.62 -11.07 12.78
C PRO A 74 -2.49 -12.03 11.59
N GLY A 75 -2.64 -11.54 10.36
CA GLY A 75 -2.42 -12.29 9.14
C GLY A 75 -3.67 -12.96 8.55
N PRO A 76 -3.48 -13.78 7.50
CA PRO A 76 -4.56 -14.48 6.82
C PRO A 76 -5.21 -15.54 7.72
N ASP A 77 -6.33 -16.12 7.26
CA ASP A 77 -6.97 -17.26 7.92
C ASP A 77 -6.06 -18.51 7.88
N SER A 78 -5.08 -18.52 8.78
CA SER A 78 -4.06 -19.57 8.92
C SER A 78 -3.91 -19.97 10.39
N GLU A 79 -4.32 -21.19 10.70
CA GLU A 79 -4.15 -21.77 12.05
C GLU A 79 -2.67 -21.87 12.44
N ALA A 80 -1.82 -22.26 11.50
CA ALA A 80 -0.38 -22.37 11.71
C ALA A 80 0.25 -21.02 12.07
N HIS A 81 -0.16 -19.93 11.37
CA HIS A 81 0.34 -18.59 11.68
C HIS A 81 -0.20 -18.06 13.02
N ALA A 82 -1.49 -18.27 13.29
CA ALA A 82 -2.07 -17.90 14.58
C ALA A 82 -1.34 -18.64 15.74
N LYS A 83 -1.05 -19.95 15.57
CA LYS A 83 -0.26 -20.71 16.54
C LYS A 83 1.14 -20.13 16.70
N ALA A 84 1.83 -19.79 15.63
CA ALA A 84 3.17 -19.20 15.70
C ALA A 84 3.18 -17.87 16.46
N LEU A 85 2.16 -17.02 16.25
CA LEU A 85 1.98 -15.78 17.02
C LEU A 85 1.74 -16.05 18.50
N LEU A 86 0.86 -17.00 18.85
CA LEU A 86 0.57 -17.34 20.24
C LEU A 86 1.78 -17.96 20.95
N ASP A 87 2.55 -18.82 20.26
CA ASP A 87 3.80 -19.36 20.78
C ASP A 87 4.84 -18.24 21.01
N ALA A 88 4.91 -17.26 20.12
CA ALA A 88 5.84 -16.13 20.19
C ALA A 88 5.60 -15.21 21.41
N ILE A 89 4.39 -15.20 21.92
CA ILE A 89 3.98 -14.39 23.09
C ILE A 89 3.76 -15.25 24.34
N SER A 90 4.26 -16.49 24.36
CA SER A 90 4.07 -17.38 25.52
C SER A 90 4.56 -16.73 26.81
N GLY A 91 3.70 -16.68 27.83
CA GLY A 91 3.97 -15.99 29.10
C GLY A 91 3.75 -14.47 29.09
N GLU A 92 3.30 -13.90 27.98
CA GLU A 92 2.95 -12.48 27.86
C GLU A 92 1.42 -12.30 27.77
N THR A 93 0.95 -11.08 27.93
CA THR A 93 -0.46 -10.71 27.81
C THR A 93 -0.66 -9.85 26.57
N VAL A 94 -1.49 -10.29 25.61
CA VAL A 94 -1.94 -9.41 24.51
C VAL A 94 -2.98 -8.45 25.06
N THR A 95 -2.72 -7.18 24.91
CA THR A 95 -3.64 -6.11 25.37
C THR A 95 -4.35 -5.43 24.22
N HIS A 96 -3.78 -5.49 23.00
CA HIS A 96 -4.31 -4.84 21.81
C HIS A 96 -4.04 -5.72 20.58
N ILE A 97 -5.03 -5.77 19.69
CA ILE A 97 -4.88 -6.28 18.33
C ILE A 97 -5.12 -5.12 17.40
N LEU A 98 -4.13 -4.73 16.62
CA LEU A 98 -4.19 -3.59 15.71
C LEU A 98 -4.23 -4.12 14.28
N VAL A 99 -5.08 -3.55 13.42
CA VAL A 99 -5.17 -3.93 12.02
C VAL A 99 -4.94 -2.70 11.15
N THR A 100 -3.95 -2.78 10.26
CA THR A 100 -3.62 -1.68 9.35
C THR A 100 -4.71 -1.49 8.31
N HIS A 101 -5.19 -2.57 7.71
CA HIS A 101 -6.23 -2.55 6.69
C HIS A 101 -6.90 -3.93 6.56
N THR A 102 -7.98 -3.98 5.81
CA THR A 102 -8.87 -5.15 5.76
C THR A 102 -8.65 -6.04 4.52
N HIS A 103 -7.40 -6.25 4.08
CA HIS A 103 -7.14 -7.32 3.14
C HIS A 103 -7.06 -8.68 3.85
N ARG A 104 -7.40 -9.74 3.11
CA ARG A 104 -7.51 -11.12 3.64
C ARG A 104 -6.19 -11.73 4.09
N ASP A 105 -5.09 -11.13 3.79
CA ASP A 105 -3.79 -11.54 4.28
C ASP A 105 -3.35 -10.78 5.54
N HIS A 106 -4.12 -9.80 6.04
CA HIS A 106 -3.82 -9.03 7.25
C HIS A 106 -4.81 -9.25 8.40
N SER A 107 -6.12 -9.31 8.11
CA SER A 107 -7.16 -9.22 9.15
C SER A 107 -7.81 -10.53 9.61
N PRO A 108 -7.93 -11.61 8.82
CA PRO A 108 -8.80 -12.74 9.18
C PRO A 108 -8.43 -13.48 10.46
N ASN A 109 -7.13 -13.61 10.77
CA ASN A 109 -6.70 -14.25 12.03
C ASN A 109 -7.04 -13.45 13.30
N THR A 110 -7.53 -12.23 13.16
CA THR A 110 -7.99 -11.38 14.27
C THR A 110 -8.97 -12.13 15.17
N GLY A 111 -9.92 -12.87 14.59
CA GLY A 111 -10.89 -13.67 15.36
C GLY A 111 -10.23 -14.76 16.22
N ARG A 112 -9.24 -15.48 15.68
CA ARG A 112 -8.51 -16.54 16.41
C ARG A 112 -7.67 -15.95 17.55
N ILE A 113 -6.93 -14.87 17.27
CA ILE A 113 -6.11 -14.22 18.30
C ILE A 113 -6.99 -13.62 19.39
N LYS A 114 -8.09 -12.94 19.03
CA LYS A 114 -9.06 -12.41 20.00
C LYS A 114 -9.67 -13.51 20.85
N GLN A 115 -10.08 -14.63 20.25
CA GLN A 115 -10.62 -15.78 21.01
C GLN A 115 -9.63 -16.35 22.02
N ALA A 116 -8.33 -16.43 21.64
CA ALA A 116 -7.29 -16.99 22.50
C ALA A 116 -6.85 -16.04 23.62
N THR A 117 -6.91 -14.72 23.41
CA THR A 117 -6.30 -13.72 24.29
C THR A 117 -7.30 -12.82 25.02
N GLY A 118 -8.51 -12.69 24.49
CA GLY A 118 -9.52 -11.73 24.97
C GLY A 118 -9.21 -10.27 24.62
N ALA A 119 -8.14 -9.98 23.88
CA ALA A 119 -7.72 -8.62 23.57
C ALA A 119 -8.69 -7.95 22.58
N PRO A 120 -9.02 -6.66 22.77
CA PRO A 120 -9.84 -5.90 21.84
C PRO A 120 -9.11 -5.59 20.54
N VAL A 121 -9.89 -5.48 19.47
CA VAL A 121 -9.42 -5.21 18.10
C VAL A 121 -9.62 -3.75 17.76
N TYR A 122 -8.56 -3.10 17.28
CA TYR A 122 -8.53 -1.71 16.87
C TYR A 122 -8.23 -1.63 15.36
N ALA A 123 -9.00 -0.82 14.65
CA ALA A 123 -8.77 -0.49 13.24
C ALA A 123 -9.52 0.81 12.89
N GLU A 124 -9.31 1.33 11.67
CA GLU A 124 -10.07 2.50 11.18
C GLU A 124 -11.58 2.20 11.12
N GLY A 125 -11.93 0.99 10.70
CA GLY A 125 -13.32 0.55 10.58
C GLY A 125 -13.44 -0.76 9.80
N PRO A 126 -14.66 -1.16 9.44
CA PRO A 126 -14.89 -2.27 8.53
C PRO A 126 -14.36 -1.94 7.13
N HIS A 127 -14.25 -2.99 6.29
CA HIS A 127 -13.90 -2.77 4.89
C HIS A 127 -14.89 -1.82 4.21
N ARG A 128 -14.36 -0.89 3.44
CA ARG A 128 -15.11 0.03 2.58
C ARG A 128 -14.31 0.43 1.35
N ALA A 129 -15.00 0.66 0.25
CA ALA A 129 -14.38 1.21 -0.95
C ALA A 129 -14.12 2.72 -0.80
N SER A 130 -13.16 3.26 -1.54
CA SER A 130 -12.87 4.71 -1.60
C SER A 130 -13.94 5.48 -2.40
N ARG A 131 -14.63 4.80 -3.32
CA ARG A 131 -15.79 5.32 -4.03
C ARG A 131 -16.86 4.24 -4.27
N PRO A 132 -18.11 4.62 -4.55
CA PRO A 132 -19.11 3.67 -5.03
C PRO A 132 -18.66 2.98 -6.32
N ARG A 133 -19.10 1.75 -6.52
CA ARG A 133 -18.90 1.06 -7.80
C ARG A 133 -19.78 1.69 -8.88
N PHE A 134 -19.19 1.82 -10.07
CA PHE A 134 -19.96 2.18 -11.26
C PHE A 134 -20.75 0.97 -11.77
N GLU A 135 -21.93 1.20 -12.34
CA GLU A 135 -22.75 0.12 -12.93
C GLU A 135 -22.02 -0.58 -14.08
N SER A 136 -21.16 0.13 -14.78
CA SER A 136 -20.33 -0.37 -15.88
C SER A 136 -19.17 -1.28 -15.44
N GLU A 137 -18.83 -1.38 -14.14
CA GLU A 137 -17.78 -2.22 -13.63
C GLU A 137 -18.19 -3.68 -13.56
N LYS A 138 -17.70 -4.48 -14.53
CA LYS A 138 -18.02 -5.91 -14.67
C LYS A 138 -17.24 -6.84 -13.73
N HIS A 139 -16.11 -6.39 -13.20
CA HIS A 139 -15.21 -7.18 -12.35
C HIS A 139 -15.20 -6.63 -10.92
N ASN A 140 -14.98 -7.52 -9.95
CA ASN A 140 -14.83 -7.14 -8.55
C ASN A 140 -13.36 -7.28 -8.12
N PRO A 141 -12.55 -6.19 -8.14
CA PRO A 141 -11.17 -6.22 -7.69
C PRO A 141 -11.03 -6.43 -6.17
N GLU A 142 -12.12 -6.22 -5.41
CA GLU A 142 -12.16 -6.40 -3.96
C GLU A 142 -12.18 -7.88 -3.51
N SER A 143 -11.75 -8.82 -4.36
CA SER A 143 -11.63 -10.23 -3.99
C SER A 143 -10.66 -10.47 -2.83
N GLY A 144 -9.72 -9.55 -2.64
CA GLY A 144 -8.79 -9.52 -1.51
C GLY A 144 -9.36 -8.96 -0.21
N ALA A 145 -10.58 -8.39 -0.20
CA ALA A 145 -11.16 -7.73 0.96
C ALA A 145 -11.75 -8.71 1.98
N ASP A 146 -11.48 -8.47 3.27
CA ASP A 146 -12.17 -9.10 4.39
C ASP A 146 -13.41 -8.27 4.76
N ARG A 147 -14.52 -8.58 4.13
CA ARG A 147 -15.80 -7.84 4.29
C ARG A 147 -16.50 -8.13 5.60
N ASP A 148 -16.13 -9.22 6.26
CA ASP A 148 -16.74 -9.64 7.54
C ASP A 148 -16.00 -9.04 8.73
N PHE A 149 -14.83 -8.44 8.51
CA PHE A 149 -14.05 -7.80 9.56
C PHE A 149 -14.83 -6.66 10.24
N ARG A 150 -14.84 -6.70 11.58
CA ARG A 150 -15.40 -5.63 12.42
C ARG A 150 -14.47 -5.42 13.61
N PRO A 151 -13.87 -4.23 13.76
CA PRO A 151 -13.11 -3.91 14.96
C PRO A 151 -14.04 -3.68 16.16
N ASP A 152 -13.53 -3.92 17.36
CA ASP A 152 -14.22 -3.55 18.60
C ASP A 152 -14.15 -2.04 18.84
N ILE A 153 -13.02 -1.44 18.47
CA ILE A 153 -12.73 -0.03 18.66
C ILE A 153 -12.24 0.56 17.34
N GLN A 154 -12.99 1.51 16.84
CA GLN A 154 -12.58 2.31 15.68
C GLN A 154 -11.65 3.42 16.13
N ILE A 155 -10.55 3.59 15.40
CA ILE A 155 -9.53 4.61 15.65
C ILE A 155 -9.32 5.50 14.43
N LYS A 156 -9.01 6.77 14.69
CA LYS A 156 -8.86 7.80 13.67
C LYS A 156 -7.43 8.33 13.63
N HIS A 157 -7.14 9.05 12.55
CA HIS A 157 -5.87 9.76 12.42
C HIS A 157 -5.56 10.64 13.63
N GLY A 158 -4.33 10.52 14.16
CA GLY A 158 -3.84 11.26 15.31
C GLY A 158 -4.24 10.66 16.67
N GLU A 159 -5.13 9.66 16.71
CA GLU A 159 -5.43 8.97 17.97
C GLU A 159 -4.25 8.09 18.40
N VAL A 160 -4.03 8.07 19.70
CA VAL A 160 -2.89 7.39 20.31
C VAL A 160 -3.38 6.17 21.09
N ILE A 161 -2.75 5.04 20.83
CA ILE A 161 -2.97 3.77 21.52
C ILE A 161 -1.77 3.54 22.45
N GLU A 162 -2.02 3.38 23.74
CA GLU A 162 -0.97 3.22 24.74
C GLU A 162 -1.00 1.85 25.40
N GLY A 163 0.16 1.23 25.47
CA GLY A 163 0.38 0.02 26.23
C GLY A 163 1.55 0.17 27.19
N THR A 164 1.88 -0.89 27.91
CA THR A 164 2.98 -0.84 28.86
C THR A 164 4.33 -0.78 28.12
N GLY A 165 4.97 0.40 28.15
CA GLY A 165 6.28 0.61 27.53
C GLY A 165 6.26 0.83 26.02
N TRP A 166 5.08 1.06 25.42
CA TRP A 166 4.93 1.45 24.04
C TRP A 166 3.73 2.39 23.84
N LYS A 167 3.82 3.20 22.80
CA LYS A 167 2.81 4.18 22.42
C LYS A 167 2.79 4.33 20.91
N LEU A 168 1.64 4.09 20.29
CA LEU A 168 1.48 4.14 18.84
C LEU A 168 0.45 5.20 18.46
N GLU A 169 0.79 6.07 17.52
CA GLU A 169 -0.11 7.01 16.88
C GLU A 169 -0.72 6.36 15.63
N ALA A 170 -2.03 6.38 15.51
CA ALA A 170 -2.72 5.97 14.29
C ALA A 170 -2.58 7.07 13.22
N VAL A 171 -1.97 6.74 12.10
CA VAL A 171 -1.77 7.65 10.97
C VAL A 171 -2.63 7.18 9.80
N ALA A 172 -3.69 7.92 9.47
CA ALA A 172 -4.51 7.54 8.31
C ALA A 172 -3.68 7.65 7.02
N THR A 173 -3.60 6.54 6.30
CA THR A 173 -2.89 6.39 5.04
C THR A 173 -3.78 5.71 3.98
N PRO A 174 -4.97 6.28 3.67
CA PRO A 174 -5.82 5.73 2.64
C PRO A 174 -5.13 5.75 1.27
N GLY A 175 -5.56 4.87 0.38
CA GLY A 175 -5.10 4.83 -1.01
C GLY A 175 -4.81 3.45 -1.53
N HIS A 176 -4.11 2.59 -0.80
CA HIS A 176 -4.05 1.16 -1.07
C HIS A 176 -5.42 0.53 -0.79
N THR A 177 -5.96 0.76 0.38
CA THR A 177 -7.37 0.60 0.74
C THR A 177 -7.90 1.90 1.36
N ALA A 178 -9.20 2.09 1.33
CA ALA A 178 -9.83 3.29 1.88
C ALA A 178 -9.70 3.42 3.40
N ASN A 179 -9.62 2.28 4.12
CA ASN A 179 -9.54 2.21 5.57
C ASN A 179 -8.12 1.94 6.11
N HIS A 180 -7.08 2.25 5.32
CA HIS A 180 -5.71 1.96 5.71
C HIS A 180 -5.21 2.91 6.80
N LEU A 181 -4.57 2.34 7.84
CA LEU A 181 -3.81 3.03 8.87
C LEU A 181 -2.36 2.55 8.89
N ALA A 182 -1.44 3.47 9.10
CA ALA A 182 -0.13 3.16 9.64
C ALA A 182 -0.11 3.39 11.15
N PHE A 183 0.80 2.72 11.86
CA PHE A 183 1.00 2.89 13.31
C PHE A 183 2.40 3.40 13.57
N ALA A 184 2.51 4.67 13.92
CA ALA A 184 3.78 5.31 14.20
C ALA A 184 4.14 5.23 15.68
N TRP A 185 5.42 4.98 15.97
CA TRP A 185 6.02 5.08 17.30
C TRP A 185 7.06 6.22 17.30
N PRO A 186 6.62 7.48 17.48
CA PRO A 186 7.48 8.65 17.28
C PRO A 186 8.74 8.64 18.16
N GLU A 187 8.62 8.24 19.43
CA GLU A 187 9.74 8.21 20.37
C GLU A 187 10.84 7.21 19.96
N ARG A 188 10.50 6.22 19.15
CA ARG A 188 11.42 5.21 18.60
C ARG A 188 11.77 5.45 17.13
N LYS A 189 11.17 6.46 16.49
CA LYS A 189 11.27 6.75 15.06
C LYS A 189 10.92 5.54 14.17
N ILE A 190 9.91 4.78 14.58
CA ILE A 190 9.43 3.58 13.90
C ILE A 190 8.03 3.85 13.34
N ASN A 191 7.73 3.29 12.16
CA ASN A 191 6.39 3.32 11.59
C ASN A 191 6.03 1.95 10.97
N PHE A 192 4.93 1.35 11.41
CA PHE A 192 4.34 0.17 10.81
C PHE A 192 3.39 0.63 9.71
N VAL A 193 3.83 0.52 8.47
CA VAL A 193 3.19 1.18 7.32
C VAL A 193 2.27 0.25 6.52
N GLY A 194 2.04 -0.98 7.00
CA GLY A 194 1.21 -1.97 6.31
C GLY A 194 1.61 -2.11 4.84
N ASP A 195 0.63 -2.08 3.96
CA ASP A 195 0.84 -2.20 2.52
C ASP A 195 0.89 -0.85 1.78
N HIS A 196 0.85 0.25 2.53
CA HIS A 196 0.96 1.57 1.90
C HIS A 196 2.37 1.86 1.35
N VAL A 197 3.41 1.37 2.06
CA VAL A 197 4.82 1.47 1.64
C VAL A 197 5.48 0.11 1.80
N MET A 198 6.01 -0.44 0.71
CA MET A 198 6.71 -1.73 0.70
C MET A 198 8.14 -1.58 0.17
N GLY A 199 9.10 -2.25 0.81
CA GLY A 199 10.52 -2.17 0.46
C GLY A 199 10.92 -3.00 -0.76
N TRP A 200 10.08 -3.93 -1.21
CA TRP A 200 10.41 -4.88 -2.29
C TRP A 200 9.66 -4.62 -3.61
N SER A 201 8.56 -3.86 -3.56
CA SER A 201 7.70 -3.51 -4.71
C SER A 201 6.90 -2.24 -4.41
N THR A 202 6.24 -1.69 -5.42
CA THR A 202 5.24 -0.64 -5.22
C THR A 202 3.92 -1.24 -4.76
N SER A 203 3.18 -0.52 -3.92
CA SER A 203 1.83 -0.89 -3.52
C SER A 203 0.88 -0.90 -4.71
N ILE A 204 -0.10 -1.79 -4.66
CA ILE A 204 -1.19 -1.80 -5.62
C ILE A 204 -2.24 -0.78 -5.18
N VAL A 205 -2.69 0.03 -6.13
CA VAL A 205 -3.83 0.93 -5.95
C VAL A 205 -4.88 0.52 -6.96
N ALA A 206 -5.96 -0.10 -6.46
CA ALA A 206 -6.98 -0.71 -7.32
C ALA A 206 -8.38 -0.15 -6.99
N PRO A 207 -8.93 0.75 -7.82
CA PRO A 207 -10.31 1.18 -7.67
C PRO A 207 -11.31 0.00 -7.78
N PRO A 208 -12.45 0.05 -7.07
CA PRO A 208 -12.95 1.14 -6.24
C PRO A 208 -12.44 1.15 -4.81
N ASP A 209 -11.68 0.13 -4.36
CA ASP A 209 -11.15 0.04 -3.00
C ASP A 209 -10.04 1.06 -2.77
N GLY A 210 -9.05 1.09 -3.66
CA GLY A 210 -7.96 2.05 -3.66
C GLY A 210 -8.25 3.33 -4.44
N SER A 211 -7.47 4.38 -4.16
CA SER A 211 -7.56 5.71 -4.78
C SER A 211 -6.16 6.29 -4.95
N MET A 212 -5.79 6.72 -6.18
CA MET A 212 -4.47 7.31 -6.44
C MET A 212 -4.34 8.70 -5.80
N ILE A 213 -5.41 9.47 -5.75
CA ILE A 213 -5.45 10.78 -5.08
C ILE A 213 -5.11 10.60 -3.59
N ASP A 214 -5.82 9.69 -2.92
CA ASP A 214 -5.61 9.44 -1.49
C ASP A 214 -4.23 8.82 -1.23
N TYR A 215 -3.77 7.92 -2.12
CA TYR A 215 -2.46 7.29 -2.03
C TYR A 215 -1.34 8.33 -2.07
N MET A 216 -1.38 9.26 -3.03
CA MET A 216 -0.38 10.33 -3.15
C MET A 216 -0.42 11.28 -1.95
N ALA A 217 -1.60 11.69 -1.50
CA ALA A 217 -1.75 12.52 -0.31
C ALA A 217 -1.22 11.83 0.97
N SER A 218 -1.39 10.51 1.05
CA SER A 218 -0.85 9.71 2.16
C SER A 218 0.67 9.54 2.09
N LEU A 219 1.24 9.40 0.88
CA LEU A 219 2.70 9.42 0.70
C LEU A 219 3.29 10.78 1.11
N ASP A 220 2.65 11.91 0.74
CA ASP A 220 3.10 13.24 1.15
C ASP A 220 3.06 13.38 2.68
N ARG A 221 2.02 12.87 3.33
CA ARG A 221 1.92 12.82 4.80
C ARG A 221 3.07 12.05 5.42
N LEU A 222 3.39 10.85 4.89
CA LEU A 222 4.50 10.03 5.39
C LEU A 222 5.87 10.66 5.11
N ALA A 223 6.05 11.34 3.96
CA ALA A 223 7.29 12.03 3.61
C ALA A 223 7.60 13.24 4.52
N ALA A 224 6.58 13.79 5.19
CA ALA A 224 6.69 14.89 6.13
C ALA A 224 6.93 14.44 7.58
N ARG A 225 6.88 13.13 7.86
CA ARG A 225 7.10 12.59 9.22
C ARG A 225 8.59 12.39 9.51
N GLU A 226 8.89 12.13 10.78
CA GLU A 226 10.27 11.98 11.28
C GLU A 226 10.65 10.51 11.58
N GLU A 227 9.70 9.57 11.50
CA GLU A 227 10.00 8.15 11.67
C GLU A 227 10.90 7.68 10.52
N ASP A 228 12.02 7.08 10.88
CA ASP A 228 13.07 6.73 9.92
C ASP A 228 13.04 5.25 9.53
N LEU A 229 12.61 4.38 10.46
CA LEU A 229 12.52 2.95 10.25
C LEU A 229 11.08 2.52 9.98
N TYR A 230 10.83 2.00 8.77
CA TYR A 230 9.49 1.55 8.38
C TYR A 230 9.44 0.02 8.32
N PHE A 231 8.37 -0.52 8.89
CA PHE A 231 8.00 -1.94 8.85
C PHE A 231 6.74 -2.11 8.00
N SER A 232 6.89 -2.77 6.86
CA SER A 232 5.79 -3.03 5.91
C SER A 232 5.08 -4.35 6.20
N GLY A 233 3.90 -4.54 5.59
CA GLY A 233 3.17 -5.81 5.66
C GLY A 233 3.89 -6.96 4.97
N HIS A 234 4.83 -6.66 4.05
CA HIS A 234 5.56 -7.66 3.27
C HIS A 234 7.01 -7.25 3.05
N GLY A 235 7.91 -8.23 3.16
CA GLY A 235 9.33 -8.06 2.83
C GLY A 235 10.16 -7.35 3.91
N PRO A 236 11.36 -6.86 3.56
CA PRO A 236 12.29 -6.29 4.51
C PRO A 236 11.85 -4.91 5.02
N GLU A 237 12.41 -4.52 6.14
CA GLU A 237 12.33 -3.16 6.68
C GLU A 237 12.95 -2.13 5.73
N ILE A 238 12.52 -0.89 5.88
CA ILE A 238 12.97 0.25 5.07
C ILE A 238 13.63 1.26 6.00
N SER A 239 14.90 1.51 5.80
CA SER A 239 15.62 2.62 6.43
C SER A 239 15.39 3.91 5.66
N GLU A 240 15.58 5.07 6.32
CA GLU A 240 15.35 6.39 5.73
C GLU A 240 13.92 6.52 5.14
N GLY A 241 12.91 6.06 5.91
CA GLY A 241 11.51 5.95 5.46
C GLY A 241 10.99 7.16 4.67
N PRO A 242 11.09 8.40 5.18
CA PRO A 242 10.65 9.59 4.44
C PRO A 242 11.39 9.82 3.11
N ARG A 243 12.68 9.45 3.04
CA ARG A 243 13.44 9.51 1.79
C ARG A 243 12.95 8.45 0.80
N TYR A 244 12.72 7.23 1.29
CA TYR A 244 12.17 6.15 0.48
C TYR A 244 10.79 6.50 -0.09
N VAL A 245 9.92 7.10 0.72
CA VAL A 245 8.59 7.58 0.28
C VAL A 245 8.70 8.60 -0.86
N ARG A 246 9.69 9.49 -0.82
CA ARG A 246 9.94 10.44 -1.93
C ARG A 246 10.33 9.74 -3.24
N PHE A 247 11.00 8.59 -3.20
CA PHE A 247 11.22 7.77 -4.41
C PHE A 247 9.89 7.21 -4.95
N LEU A 248 8.99 6.73 -4.07
CA LEU A 248 7.68 6.25 -4.48
C LEU A 248 6.82 7.36 -5.11
N ILE A 249 6.85 8.58 -4.54
CA ILE A 249 6.16 9.75 -5.12
C ILE A 249 6.66 10.01 -6.54
N ARG A 250 7.98 10.11 -6.74
CA ARG A 250 8.56 10.32 -8.07
C ARG A 250 8.20 9.19 -9.04
N HIS A 251 8.27 7.93 -8.58
CA HIS A 251 7.85 6.78 -9.38
C HIS A 251 6.40 6.90 -9.86
N ARG A 252 5.46 7.32 -9.00
CA ARG A 252 4.05 7.53 -9.38
C ARG A 252 3.89 8.67 -10.37
N GLN A 253 4.59 9.77 -10.16
CA GLN A 253 4.60 10.92 -11.10
C GLN A 253 5.18 10.52 -12.47
N ALA A 254 6.26 9.74 -12.51
CA ALA A 254 6.81 9.22 -13.76
C ALA A 254 5.83 8.25 -14.46
N ARG A 255 5.06 7.48 -13.70
CA ARG A 255 4.02 6.60 -14.24
C ARG A 255 2.87 7.41 -14.86
N GLU A 256 2.41 8.46 -14.18
CA GLU A 256 1.43 9.39 -14.73
C GLU A 256 1.93 10.04 -16.03
N ALA A 257 3.17 10.55 -16.04
CA ALA A 257 3.77 11.11 -17.23
C ALA A 257 3.84 10.11 -18.42
N SER A 258 4.13 8.82 -18.12
CA SER A 258 4.13 7.76 -19.13
C SER A 258 2.73 7.51 -19.72
N ILE A 259 1.67 7.56 -18.89
CA ILE A 259 0.28 7.47 -19.33
C ILE A 259 -0.06 8.64 -20.27
N LEU A 260 0.23 9.87 -19.85
CA LEU A 260 -0.02 11.07 -20.64
C LEU A 260 0.77 11.05 -21.97
N HIS A 261 2.04 10.64 -21.93
CA HIS A 261 2.83 10.46 -23.15
C HIS A 261 2.22 9.40 -24.09
N ARG A 262 1.69 8.29 -23.56
CA ARG A 262 1.00 7.30 -24.40
C ARG A 262 -0.26 7.91 -25.02
N LEU A 263 -1.03 8.69 -24.29
CA LEU A 263 -2.26 9.35 -24.77
C LEU A 263 -1.98 10.47 -25.75
N SER A 264 -0.82 11.13 -25.70
CA SER A 264 -0.44 12.14 -26.72
C SER A 264 -0.25 11.55 -28.14
N LYS A 265 -0.11 10.23 -28.25
CA LYS A 265 -0.05 9.50 -29.53
C LYS A 265 -1.42 9.08 -30.07
N GLY A 266 -2.50 9.45 -29.38
CA GLY A 266 -3.89 9.11 -29.71
C GLY A 266 -4.57 8.33 -28.61
N ALA A 267 -5.89 8.22 -28.72
CA ALA A 267 -6.72 7.51 -27.74
C ALA A 267 -6.23 6.07 -27.53
N ALA A 268 -6.39 5.57 -26.30
CA ALA A 268 -5.91 4.25 -25.93
C ALA A 268 -6.80 3.61 -24.84
N ASP A 269 -6.83 2.30 -24.84
CA ASP A 269 -7.38 1.48 -23.77
C ASP A 269 -6.31 1.11 -22.71
N ILE A 270 -6.73 0.70 -21.53
CA ILE A 270 -5.83 0.34 -20.45
C ILE A 270 -4.90 -0.83 -20.83
N PRO A 271 -5.36 -1.93 -21.45
CA PRO A 271 -4.47 -3.00 -21.87
C PRO A 271 -3.33 -2.54 -22.80
N SER A 272 -3.59 -1.61 -23.72
CA SER A 272 -2.54 -1.05 -24.59
C SER A 272 -1.55 -0.15 -23.85
N MET A 273 -2.03 0.62 -22.85
CA MET A 273 -1.18 1.41 -21.98
C MET A 273 -0.27 0.51 -21.13
N VAL A 274 -0.83 -0.54 -20.54
CA VAL A 274 -0.05 -1.50 -19.72
C VAL A 274 1.06 -2.14 -20.57
N ARG A 275 0.77 -2.61 -21.77
CA ARG A 275 1.79 -3.18 -22.69
C ARG A 275 2.89 -2.20 -23.05
N ALA A 276 2.54 -0.92 -23.19
CA ALA A 276 3.50 0.12 -23.58
C ALA A 276 4.38 0.60 -22.40
N ILE A 277 3.85 0.54 -21.18
CA ILE A 277 4.48 1.16 -19.99
C ILE A 277 5.20 0.12 -19.12
N TYR A 278 4.64 -1.10 -18.99
CA TYR A 278 5.14 -2.14 -18.09
C TYR A 278 5.90 -3.23 -18.85
N ILE A 279 7.03 -2.84 -19.44
CA ILE A 279 7.88 -3.77 -20.21
C ILE A 279 8.50 -4.80 -19.25
N GLY A 280 8.33 -6.09 -19.56
CA GLY A 280 8.93 -7.20 -18.78
C GLY A 280 8.24 -7.50 -17.44
N ILE A 281 7.06 -6.96 -17.18
CA ILE A 281 6.28 -7.32 -15.98
C ILE A 281 5.88 -8.81 -16.00
N ASP A 282 5.85 -9.43 -14.81
CA ASP A 282 5.30 -10.78 -14.64
C ASP A 282 3.85 -10.83 -15.17
N PRO A 283 3.51 -11.79 -16.06
CA PRO A 283 2.15 -11.90 -16.59
C PRO A 283 1.05 -11.99 -15.52
N ARG A 284 1.35 -12.55 -14.35
CA ARG A 284 0.41 -12.62 -13.22
C ARG A 284 0.05 -11.26 -12.63
N LEU A 285 0.89 -10.25 -12.85
CA LEU A 285 0.69 -8.87 -12.37
C LEU A 285 0.04 -7.95 -13.41
N MET A 286 -0.24 -8.43 -14.64
CA MET A 286 -0.81 -7.59 -15.71
C MET A 286 -2.15 -6.96 -15.32
N ASN A 287 -3.03 -7.71 -14.65
CA ASN A 287 -4.31 -7.18 -14.17
C ASN A 287 -4.10 -6.11 -13.08
N ALA A 288 -3.20 -6.34 -12.13
CA ALA A 288 -2.89 -5.37 -11.08
C ALA A 288 -2.28 -4.08 -11.65
N ALA A 289 -1.41 -4.21 -12.67
CA ALA A 289 -0.90 -3.06 -13.42
C ALA A 289 -2.04 -2.29 -14.12
N GLY A 290 -3.03 -3.00 -14.69
CA GLY A 290 -4.22 -2.39 -15.30
C GLY A 290 -5.02 -1.57 -14.29
N TYR A 291 -5.25 -2.08 -13.10
CA TYR A 291 -5.93 -1.33 -12.03
C TYR A 291 -5.11 -0.14 -11.53
N SER A 292 -3.78 -0.26 -11.44
CA SER A 292 -2.92 0.88 -11.13
C SER A 292 -2.96 1.97 -12.20
N VAL A 293 -3.04 1.60 -13.49
CA VAL A 293 -3.28 2.56 -14.59
C VAL A 293 -4.66 3.19 -14.45
N LEU A 294 -5.70 2.39 -14.15
CA LEU A 294 -7.05 2.91 -13.94
C LEU A 294 -7.08 3.94 -12.80
N ALA A 295 -6.40 3.67 -11.69
CA ALA A 295 -6.33 4.60 -10.56
C ALA A 295 -5.72 5.97 -10.95
N HIS A 296 -4.67 5.97 -11.78
CA HIS A 296 -4.14 7.21 -12.36
C HIS A 296 -5.12 7.88 -13.32
N LEU A 297 -5.82 7.11 -14.14
CA LEU A 297 -6.79 7.65 -15.11
C LEU A 297 -8.01 8.24 -14.40
N GLU A 298 -8.49 7.65 -13.29
CA GLU A 298 -9.56 8.24 -12.48
C GLU A 298 -9.17 9.63 -11.95
N ASP A 299 -7.95 9.76 -11.42
CA ASP A 299 -7.42 11.05 -10.99
C ASP A 299 -7.30 12.05 -12.15
N LEU A 300 -6.72 11.62 -13.27
CA LEU A 300 -6.56 12.46 -14.47
C LEU A 300 -7.90 12.90 -15.07
N VAL A 301 -8.91 12.04 -15.05
CA VAL A 301 -10.29 12.38 -15.47
C VAL A 301 -10.90 13.38 -14.49
N GLY A 302 -10.76 13.14 -13.20
CA GLY A 302 -11.23 14.06 -12.15
C GLY A 302 -10.61 15.46 -12.25
N ARG A 303 -9.34 15.55 -12.68
CA ARG A 303 -8.63 16.82 -12.94
C ARG A 303 -8.96 17.44 -14.32
N GLY A 304 -9.73 16.76 -15.16
CA GLY A 304 -10.06 17.25 -16.51
C GLY A 304 -8.90 17.23 -17.52
N VAL A 305 -7.83 16.46 -17.25
CA VAL A 305 -6.65 16.31 -18.13
C VAL A 305 -6.87 15.21 -19.17
N VAL A 306 -7.66 14.20 -18.80
CA VAL A 306 -8.03 13.06 -19.64
C VAL A 306 -9.55 12.94 -19.69
N ALA A 307 -10.09 12.53 -20.84
CA ALA A 307 -11.50 12.23 -21.02
C ALA A 307 -11.70 10.76 -21.39
N THR A 308 -12.87 10.24 -21.02
CA THR A 308 -13.40 8.94 -21.43
C THR A 308 -14.90 9.07 -21.69
N ASP A 309 -15.47 8.15 -22.46
CA ASP A 309 -16.92 8.14 -22.69
C ASP A 309 -17.57 7.30 -21.57
N GLY A 310 -18.35 7.98 -20.70
CA GLY A 310 -18.97 7.39 -19.50
C GLY A 310 -18.01 7.31 -18.30
N ASP A 311 -18.22 6.31 -17.44
CA ASP A 311 -17.39 6.12 -16.25
C ASP A 311 -15.97 5.66 -16.59
N PRO A 312 -14.94 6.08 -15.82
CA PRO A 312 -13.59 5.54 -15.97
C PRO A 312 -13.52 4.09 -15.45
N VAL A 313 -13.43 3.14 -16.36
CA VAL A 313 -13.39 1.70 -16.09
C VAL A 313 -12.31 1.01 -16.89
N ILE A 314 -11.94 -0.22 -16.50
CA ILE A 314 -10.89 -1.04 -17.18
C ILE A 314 -11.13 -1.17 -18.70
N GLY A 315 -12.38 -1.30 -19.12
CA GLY A 315 -12.77 -1.44 -20.55
C GLY A 315 -12.93 -0.11 -21.29
N GLY A 316 -12.68 1.03 -20.66
CA GLY A 316 -12.82 2.35 -21.24
C GLY A 316 -11.73 2.69 -22.25
N THR A 317 -12.02 3.64 -23.14
CA THR A 317 -11.04 4.28 -24.02
C THR A 317 -10.81 5.70 -23.53
N TYR A 318 -9.55 6.09 -23.43
CA TYR A 318 -9.12 7.36 -22.84
C TYR A 318 -8.39 8.22 -23.85
N ARG A 319 -8.54 9.55 -23.77
CA ARG A 319 -7.90 10.54 -24.62
C ARG A 319 -7.54 11.78 -23.82
N LEU A 320 -6.56 12.54 -24.28
CA LEU A 320 -6.31 13.90 -23.74
C LEU A 320 -7.50 14.81 -24.07
N THR A 321 -7.80 15.74 -23.17
CA THR A 321 -8.83 16.79 -23.34
C THR A 321 -8.36 17.89 -24.28
#